data_a1c42d8181300d47081016fc65f08eca
#
_entry.id   a1c42d8181300d47081016fc65f08eca
#
_cell.length_a   1.000
_cell.length_b   1.000
_cell.length_c   1.000
_cell.angle_alpha   90.00
_cell.angle_beta   90.00
_cell.angle_gamma   90.00
#
_symmetry.space_group_name_H-M   'P 1'
#
loop_
_entity.id
_entity.type
_entity.pdbx_description
1 polymer ?
#
loop_
_entity_poly.entity_id
_entity_poly.type
_entity_poly.pdbx_seq_one_letter_code
_entity_poly.pdbx_strand_id
1 'polypeptide(L)'
;MEIYKGIATFSGIAIGKILYYSRGEYQIRQCLVSNIKKEINNFQEARLQAVQKLHELYEANRLLNEQEAGVFLRQIKLLESESYQKAIEGSISNEKVNAAYAVMINRDELVETFRHLEEPVIKRRINDMQEISNRLIQILGGAAIRINLGEEPVILVAESLSPTEIMEMDKDKLLGVVMHHGSAVSHTSIMAKTMEIPTLVDIPADDEWDGMTAIVDGYTGTFYLNPDAELQKEYKIRLEADRREREELLKLKSQKDETKDGRNIGLYANIGNMSDLSSVLFYGAKGIGLLRSEFQYLGRENYPRENELFRAYKKVAETMGERLAVIRTVDLGADKQAPYLDIPQETNPIMGNRGIRLCLDRRRMFKAQLRAIYRASAYGNLAMMFPMINSEEEMDEIEQIIEEVKTGLREKEIPFKDIKLGIMIETPAAVMISRELAKRVDFLSLGTNDLTQYTLAMDRQNPLLKDKYNDHHPAILRMIRIVVDAAHQEQRKAGICGEIAADTALTKKFLEMGVDFLSVVPACVLPVRKAIRETDLGDSCDSGIK
;
A
#
# COMPACT_ATOMS: atom_id res chain seq x y z
N MET A 1 17.83 29.91 -8.66
CA MET A 1 16.91 29.03 -7.90
C MET A 1 15.61 28.88 -8.67
N GLU A 2 15.20 27.67 -8.96
CA GLU A 2 13.92 27.34 -9.58
C GLU A 2 13.11 26.47 -8.61
N ILE A 3 11.79 26.58 -8.68
CA ILE A 3 10.89 25.90 -7.75
C ILE A 3 9.84 25.15 -8.57
N TYR A 4 9.75 23.84 -8.33
CA TYR A 4 8.78 22.98 -8.96
C TYR A 4 7.84 22.38 -7.92
N LYS A 5 6.58 22.19 -8.29
CA LYS A 5 5.57 21.52 -7.48
C LYS A 5 5.21 20.19 -8.11
N GLY A 6 5.26 19.15 -7.32
CA GLY A 6 4.89 17.81 -7.70
C GLY A 6 4.04 17.12 -6.63
N ILE A 7 3.82 15.86 -6.83
CA ILE A 7 3.04 15.03 -5.90
C ILE A 7 4.02 14.26 -5.01
N ALA A 8 3.95 14.49 -3.70
CA ALA A 8 4.73 13.73 -2.74
C ALA A 8 4.17 12.31 -2.59
N THR A 9 5.04 11.32 -2.73
CA THR A 9 4.68 9.91 -2.54
C THR A 9 5.18 9.38 -1.19
N PHE A 10 6.25 9.97 -0.67
CA PHE A 10 6.73 9.74 0.69
C PHE A 10 7.28 11.04 1.27
N SER A 11 6.89 11.33 2.52
CA SER A 11 7.28 12.55 3.24
C SER A 11 8.72 12.44 3.74
N GLY A 12 9.40 13.57 3.79
CA GLY A 12 10.77 13.70 4.26
C GLY A 12 11.52 14.78 3.50
N ILE A 13 12.69 15.16 3.99
CA ILE A 13 13.56 16.16 3.37
C ILE A 13 14.81 15.45 2.85
N ALA A 14 15.20 15.78 1.61
CA ALA A 14 16.50 15.41 1.08
C ALA A 14 17.23 16.64 0.55
N ILE A 15 18.53 16.71 0.81
CA ILE A 15 19.41 17.78 0.34
C ILE A 15 20.66 17.13 -0.22
N GLY A 16 20.97 17.35 -1.48
CA GLY A 16 22.14 16.75 -2.11
C GLY A 16 22.36 17.21 -3.54
N LYS A 17 23.34 16.61 -4.17
CA LYS A 17 23.58 16.77 -5.59
C LYS A 17 22.61 15.87 -6.38
N ILE A 18 22.21 16.36 -7.52
CA ILE A 18 21.41 15.61 -8.47
C ILE A 18 22.31 14.63 -9.21
N LEU A 19 21.83 13.39 -9.34
CA LEU A 19 22.26 12.46 -10.36
C LEU A 19 21.10 12.29 -11.34
N TYR A 20 21.29 12.76 -12.58
CA TYR A 20 20.31 12.52 -13.62
C TYR A 20 20.45 11.10 -14.17
N TYR A 21 19.38 10.35 -14.07
CA TYR A 21 19.31 9.02 -14.60
C TYR A 21 18.46 9.01 -15.87
N SER A 22 19.11 8.84 -17.00
CA SER A 22 18.47 8.48 -18.25
C SER A 22 18.66 6.98 -18.49
N ARG A 23 17.59 6.29 -18.79
CA ARG A 23 17.71 4.98 -19.45
C ARG A 23 18.41 5.24 -20.77
N GLY A 24 19.71 4.97 -20.84
CA GLY A 24 20.47 5.21 -22.05
C GLY A 24 19.69 4.65 -23.24
N GLU A 25 19.38 5.48 -24.23
CA GLU A 25 19.01 5.00 -25.55
C GLU A 25 20.23 4.22 -26.04
N TYR A 26 20.18 2.91 -25.87
CA TYR A 26 21.20 2.08 -26.48
C TYR A 26 21.12 2.34 -27.97
N GLN A 27 22.10 3.05 -28.52
CA GLN A 27 22.32 3.05 -29.96
C GLN A 27 22.72 1.63 -30.36
N ILE A 28 21.72 0.76 -30.43
CA ILE A 28 21.91 -0.60 -30.86
C ILE A 28 22.17 -0.54 -32.35
N ARG A 29 23.45 -0.65 -32.71
CA ARG A 29 23.81 -0.68 -34.13
C ARG A 29 23.43 -2.03 -34.70
N GLN A 30 22.75 -2.02 -35.81
CA GLN A 30 22.55 -3.20 -36.63
C GLN A 30 23.93 -3.69 -37.07
N CYS A 31 24.32 -4.87 -36.61
CA CYS A 31 25.54 -5.52 -37.06
C CYS A 31 25.15 -6.81 -37.80
N LEU A 32 25.57 -6.90 -39.06
CA LEU A 32 25.42 -8.15 -39.79
C LEU A 32 26.37 -9.19 -39.22
N VAL A 33 25.85 -10.37 -38.91
CA VAL A 33 26.59 -11.44 -38.29
C VAL A 33 26.83 -12.59 -39.24
N SER A 34 28.06 -13.13 -39.26
CA SER A 34 28.43 -14.29 -40.07
C SER A 34 28.12 -15.62 -39.36
N ASN A 35 28.04 -15.63 -38.02
CA ASN A 35 27.80 -16.83 -37.21
C ASN A 35 26.47 -16.75 -36.46
N ILE A 36 25.39 -17.11 -37.16
CA ILE A 36 24.01 -17.10 -36.64
C ILE A 36 23.89 -17.97 -35.38
N LYS A 37 24.52 -19.15 -35.34
CA LYS A 37 24.44 -20.04 -34.16
C LYS A 37 25.04 -19.41 -32.92
N LYS A 38 26.11 -18.65 -33.06
CA LYS A 38 26.73 -17.95 -31.94
C LYS A 38 25.80 -16.87 -31.41
N GLU A 39 25.14 -16.12 -32.28
CA GLU A 39 24.19 -15.05 -31.85
C GLU A 39 22.95 -15.62 -31.17
N ILE A 40 22.41 -16.73 -31.69
CA ILE A 40 21.32 -17.44 -31.00
C ILE A 40 21.75 -17.91 -29.62
N ASN A 41 22.97 -18.46 -29.48
CA ASN A 41 23.49 -18.85 -28.16
C ASN A 41 23.65 -17.64 -27.24
N ASN A 42 24.19 -16.52 -27.73
CA ASN A 42 24.30 -15.28 -26.96
C ASN A 42 22.92 -14.82 -26.43
N PHE A 43 21.89 -14.86 -27.28
CA PHE A 43 20.52 -14.57 -26.89
C PHE A 43 20.00 -15.53 -25.81
N GLN A 44 20.20 -16.85 -25.99
CA GLN A 44 19.75 -17.84 -25.03
C GLN A 44 20.46 -17.71 -23.68
N GLU A 45 21.76 -17.43 -23.67
CA GLU A 45 22.52 -17.16 -22.42
C GLU A 45 22.00 -15.90 -21.71
N ALA A 46 21.81 -14.81 -22.46
CA ALA A 46 21.25 -13.57 -21.91
C ALA A 46 19.84 -13.78 -21.34
N ARG A 47 19.00 -14.56 -22.02
CA ARG A 47 17.68 -14.94 -21.57
C ARG A 47 17.72 -15.71 -20.23
N LEU A 48 18.61 -16.71 -20.14
CA LEU A 48 18.77 -17.49 -18.90
C LEU A 48 19.24 -16.62 -17.73
N GLN A 49 20.18 -15.70 -17.98
CA GLN A 49 20.63 -14.73 -16.97
C GLN A 49 19.49 -13.80 -16.52
N ALA A 50 18.69 -13.31 -17.46
CA ALA A 50 17.52 -12.48 -17.14
C ALA A 50 16.49 -13.24 -16.30
N VAL A 51 16.18 -14.49 -16.67
CA VAL A 51 15.26 -15.36 -15.92
C VAL A 51 15.79 -15.63 -14.51
N GLN A 52 17.08 -15.96 -14.37
CA GLN A 52 17.69 -16.17 -13.06
C GLN A 52 17.57 -14.93 -12.18
N LYS A 53 17.89 -13.75 -12.72
CA LYS A 53 17.81 -12.49 -11.99
C LYS A 53 16.37 -12.15 -11.58
N LEU A 54 15.41 -12.39 -12.45
CA LEU A 54 13.98 -12.19 -12.14
C LEU A 54 13.49 -13.17 -11.06
N HIS A 55 14.01 -14.41 -11.03
CA HIS A 55 13.75 -15.36 -9.94
C HIS A 55 14.31 -14.87 -8.60
N GLU A 56 15.54 -14.36 -8.58
CA GLU A 56 16.13 -13.76 -7.36
C GLU A 56 15.27 -12.61 -6.85
N LEU A 57 14.83 -11.71 -7.74
CA LEU A 57 13.95 -10.60 -7.42
C LEU A 57 12.58 -11.08 -6.94
N TYR A 58 12.01 -12.09 -7.57
CA TYR A 58 10.76 -12.72 -7.14
C TYR A 58 10.88 -13.27 -5.73
N GLU A 59 11.91 -14.06 -5.44
CA GLU A 59 12.12 -14.66 -4.13
C GLU A 59 12.36 -13.60 -3.03
N ALA A 60 13.14 -12.56 -3.33
CA ALA A 60 13.37 -11.45 -2.41
C ALA A 60 12.08 -10.68 -2.09
N ASN A 61 11.18 -10.56 -3.07
CA ASN A 61 9.99 -9.72 -2.95
C ASN A 61 8.72 -10.49 -2.60
N ARG A 62 8.62 -11.78 -2.89
CA ARG A 62 7.41 -12.57 -2.58
C ARG A 62 7.08 -12.59 -1.10
N LEU A 63 8.09 -12.41 -0.25
CA LEU A 63 7.92 -12.32 1.21
C LEU A 63 7.37 -10.96 1.64
N LEU A 64 7.60 -9.93 0.85
CA LEU A 64 7.14 -8.56 1.09
C LEU A 64 5.77 -8.32 0.44
N ASN A 65 5.61 -8.70 -0.83
CA ASN A 65 4.36 -8.55 -1.57
C ASN A 65 4.26 -9.54 -2.75
N GLU A 66 3.50 -10.63 -2.59
CA GLU A 66 3.35 -11.68 -3.61
C GLU A 66 2.67 -11.17 -4.90
N GLN A 67 1.78 -10.18 -4.81
CA GLN A 67 1.14 -9.59 -5.99
C GLN A 67 2.11 -8.74 -6.83
N GLU A 68 2.94 -7.93 -6.17
CA GLU A 68 3.97 -7.15 -6.85
C GLU A 68 5.08 -8.07 -7.35
N ALA A 69 5.47 -9.08 -6.58
CA ALA A 69 6.36 -10.13 -7.05
C ALA A 69 5.81 -10.90 -8.27
N GLY A 70 4.48 -10.95 -8.42
CA GLY A 70 3.80 -11.50 -9.58
C GLY A 70 4.19 -10.86 -10.93
N VAL A 71 4.67 -9.61 -10.93
CA VAL A 71 5.24 -8.96 -12.13
C VAL A 71 6.44 -9.76 -12.63
N PHE A 72 7.35 -10.13 -11.74
CA PHE A 72 8.54 -10.91 -12.11
C PHE A 72 8.17 -12.28 -12.67
N LEU A 73 7.14 -12.94 -12.13
CA LEU A 73 6.66 -14.22 -12.69
C LEU A 73 6.04 -14.05 -14.09
N ARG A 74 5.33 -12.95 -14.35
CA ARG A 74 4.82 -12.67 -15.70
C ARG A 74 5.96 -12.44 -16.70
N GLN A 75 6.96 -11.67 -16.29
CA GLN A 75 8.17 -11.42 -17.08
C GLN A 75 8.95 -12.70 -17.36
N ILE A 76 9.12 -13.58 -16.36
CA ILE A 76 9.72 -14.90 -16.53
C ILE A 76 8.92 -15.72 -17.56
N LYS A 77 7.61 -15.83 -17.41
CA LYS A 77 6.75 -16.57 -18.35
C LYS A 77 6.86 -16.03 -19.78
N LEU A 78 7.02 -14.73 -19.95
CA LEU A 78 7.19 -14.12 -21.26
C LEU A 78 8.55 -14.50 -21.86
N LEU A 79 9.62 -14.44 -21.10
CA LEU A 79 10.97 -14.88 -21.50
C LEU A 79 11.05 -16.39 -21.82
N GLU A 80 10.25 -17.20 -21.14
CA GLU A 80 10.14 -18.65 -21.37
C GLU A 80 9.18 -19.03 -22.49
N SER A 81 8.38 -18.07 -22.98
CA SER A 81 7.43 -18.30 -24.05
C SER A 81 8.12 -18.70 -25.34
N GLU A 82 7.73 -19.85 -25.89
CA GLU A 82 8.27 -20.37 -27.15
C GLU A 82 8.03 -19.40 -28.32
N SER A 83 6.90 -18.69 -28.34
CA SER A 83 6.58 -17.70 -29.37
C SER A 83 7.54 -16.51 -29.34
N TYR A 84 7.88 -16.01 -28.15
CA TYR A 84 8.83 -14.91 -27.99
C TYR A 84 10.24 -15.31 -28.42
N GLN A 85 10.71 -16.50 -28.00
CA GLN A 85 12.02 -17.01 -28.38
C GLN A 85 12.13 -17.21 -29.89
N LYS A 86 11.14 -17.87 -30.51
CA LYS A 86 11.10 -18.09 -31.96
C LYS A 86 11.07 -16.80 -32.79
N ALA A 87 10.37 -15.76 -32.31
CA ALA A 87 10.35 -14.47 -32.98
C ALA A 87 11.77 -13.86 -33.05
N ILE A 88 12.47 -13.81 -31.91
CA ILE A 88 13.84 -13.24 -31.86
C ILE A 88 14.85 -14.11 -32.64
N GLU A 89 14.81 -15.43 -32.46
CA GLU A 89 15.68 -16.36 -33.21
C GLU A 89 15.42 -16.30 -34.73
N GLY A 90 14.15 -16.08 -35.11
CA GLY A 90 13.75 -15.84 -36.48
C GLY A 90 14.36 -14.57 -37.07
N SER A 91 14.32 -13.46 -36.34
CA SER A 91 14.96 -12.20 -36.77
C SER A 91 16.48 -12.35 -36.86
N ILE A 92 17.14 -13.01 -35.89
CA ILE A 92 18.58 -13.29 -35.98
C ILE A 92 18.91 -14.12 -37.25
N SER A 93 18.11 -15.14 -37.53
CA SER A 93 18.37 -16.08 -38.61
C SER A 93 18.08 -15.50 -39.99
N ASN A 94 16.94 -14.81 -40.15
CA ASN A 94 16.46 -14.33 -41.42
C ASN A 94 17.17 -13.02 -41.85
N GLU A 95 17.36 -12.11 -40.89
CA GLU A 95 17.97 -10.80 -41.15
C GLU A 95 19.49 -10.80 -40.94
N LYS A 96 20.04 -11.89 -40.40
CA LYS A 96 21.46 -12.06 -40.04
C LYS A 96 22.01 -10.92 -39.18
N VAL A 97 21.22 -10.48 -38.20
CA VAL A 97 21.55 -9.39 -37.29
C VAL A 97 22.01 -9.90 -35.92
N ASN A 98 22.69 -9.04 -35.18
CA ASN A 98 23.09 -9.34 -33.80
C ASN A 98 21.89 -9.46 -32.86
N ALA A 99 22.03 -10.25 -31.81
CA ALA A 99 20.96 -10.58 -30.87
C ALA A 99 20.31 -9.34 -30.21
N ALA A 100 21.11 -8.35 -29.81
CA ALA A 100 20.58 -7.12 -29.21
C ALA A 100 19.66 -6.34 -30.18
N TYR A 101 20.02 -6.26 -31.45
CA TYR A 101 19.21 -5.62 -32.47
C TYR A 101 17.93 -6.42 -32.76
N ALA A 102 18.03 -7.75 -32.83
CA ALA A 102 16.85 -8.61 -32.99
C ALA A 102 15.84 -8.45 -31.84
N VAL A 103 16.30 -8.34 -30.60
CA VAL A 103 15.43 -8.06 -29.43
C VAL A 103 14.76 -6.69 -29.58
N MET A 104 15.50 -5.66 -29.99
CA MET A 104 14.99 -4.29 -30.15
C MET A 104 13.87 -4.23 -31.20
N ILE A 105 14.10 -4.77 -32.40
CA ILE A 105 13.09 -4.70 -33.48
C ILE A 105 11.80 -5.44 -33.11
N ASN A 106 11.91 -6.63 -32.49
CA ASN A 106 10.74 -7.37 -32.04
C ASN A 106 9.97 -6.63 -30.93
N ARG A 107 10.67 -5.92 -30.03
CA ARG A 107 10.04 -5.03 -29.05
C ARG A 107 9.26 -3.91 -29.74
N ASP A 108 9.92 -3.20 -30.67
CA ASP A 108 9.37 -2.01 -31.29
C ASP A 108 8.17 -2.36 -32.19
N GLU A 109 8.21 -3.48 -32.92
CA GLU A 109 7.09 -4.01 -33.71
C GLU A 109 5.87 -4.34 -32.84
N LEU A 110 6.09 -4.99 -31.68
CA LEU A 110 5.02 -5.31 -30.76
C LEU A 110 4.42 -4.06 -30.13
N VAL A 111 5.25 -3.12 -29.69
CA VAL A 111 4.80 -1.85 -29.13
C VAL A 111 3.95 -1.08 -30.15
N GLU A 112 4.40 -0.99 -31.39
CA GLU A 112 3.68 -0.29 -32.45
C GLU A 112 2.35 -0.99 -32.79
N THR A 113 2.34 -2.32 -32.85
CA THR A 113 1.13 -3.10 -33.14
C THR A 113 0.02 -2.85 -32.10
N PHE A 114 0.39 -2.66 -30.82
CA PHE A 114 -0.56 -2.50 -29.73
C PHE A 114 -0.74 -1.04 -29.25
N ARG A 115 -0.02 -0.08 -29.84
CA ARG A 115 -0.03 1.34 -29.44
C ARG A 115 -1.42 1.98 -29.40
N HIS A 116 -2.32 1.52 -30.26
CA HIS A 116 -3.67 2.08 -30.41
C HIS A 116 -4.72 1.40 -29.51
N LEU A 117 -4.34 0.39 -28.73
CA LEU A 117 -5.26 -0.32 -27.86
C LEU A 117 -5.20 0.27 -26.43
N GLU A 118 -6.32 0.82 -26.00
CA GLU A 118 -6.42 1.49 -24.68
C GLU A 118 -6.68 0.54 -23.49
N GLU A 119 -6.82 -0.76 -23.74
CA GLU A 119 -7.12 -1.74 -22.69
C GLU A 119 -6.00 -1.83 -21.64
N PRO A 120 -6.32 -1.72 -20.33
CA PRO A 120 -5.32 -1.73 -19.25
C PRO A 120 -4.46 -3.00 -19.19
N VAL A 121 -5.01 -4.14 -19.66
CA VAL A 121 -4.29 -5.43 -19.71
C VAL A 121 -3.20 -5.40 -20.79
N ILE A 122 -3.51 -4.79 -21.93
CA ILE A 122 -2.58 -4.67 -23.07
C ILE A 122 -1.46 -3.68 -22.74
N LYS A 123 -1.79 -2.53 -22.12
CA LYS A 123 -0.78 -1.56 -21.65
C LYS A 123 0.22 -2.20 -20.66
N ARG A 124 -0.27 -3.04 -19.74
CA ARG A 124 0.61 -3.78 -18.81
C ARG A 124 1.52 -4.77 -19.55
N ARG A 125 1.01 -5.48 -20.55
CA ARG A 125 1.83 -6.40 -21.37
C ARG A 125 2.91 -5.69 -22.16
N ILE A 126 2.59 -4.50 -22.71
CA ILE A 126 3.56 -3.66 -23.41
C ILE A 126 4.69 -3.26 -22.45
N ASN A 127 4.36 -2.80 -21.25
CA ASN A 127 5.35 -2.42 -20.24
C ASN A 127 6.22 -3.62 -19.82
N ASP A 128 5.62 -4.79 -19.54
CA ASP A 128 6.37 -6.01 -19.22
C ASP A 128 7.32 -6.38 -20.36
N MET A 129 6.87 -6.25 -21.63
CA MET A 129 7.68 -6.54 -22.82
C MET A 129 8.84 -5.54 -22.98
N GLN A 130 8.57 -4.26 -22.80
CA GLN A 130 9.61 -3.23 -22.88
C GLN A 130 10.69 -3.47 -21.80
N GLU A 131 10.28 -3.77 -20.58
CA GLU A 131 11.22 -4.04 -19.47
C GLU A 131 12.11 -5.24 -19.74
N ILE A 132 11.53 -6.38 -20.15
CA ILE A 132 12.34 -7.59 -20.42
C ILE A 132 13.24 -7.39 -21.64
N SER A 133 12.77 -6.71 -22.68
CA SER A 133 13.59 -6.45 -23.86
C SER A 133 14.76 -5.52 -23.54
N ASN A 134 14.54 -4.46 -22.76
CA ASN A 134 15.60 -3.57 -22.31
C ASN A 134 16.62 -4.33 -21.45
N ARG A 135 16.17 -5.22 -20.56
CA ARG A 135 17.04 -6.08 -19.75
C ARG A 135 17.91 -7.02 -20.60
N LEU A 136 17.30 -7.65 -21.61
CA LEU A 136 18.05 -8.51 -22.55
C LEU A 136 19.09 -7.72 -23.32
N ILE A 137 18.73 -6.54 -23.84
CA ILE A 137 19.64 -5.66 -24.55
C ILE A 137 20.82 -5.26 -23.67
N GLN A 138 20.58 -4.94 -22.41
CA GLN A 138 21.64 -4.62 -21.46
C GLN A 138 22.61 -5.79 -21.25
N ILE A 139 22.09 -6.99 -21.03
CA ILE A 139 22.91 -8.19 -20.86
C ILE A 139 23.73 -8.47 -22.13
N LEU A 140 23.11 -8.35 -23.30
CA LEU A 140 23.76 -8.57 -24.59
C LEU A 140 24.81 -7.50 -24.93
N GLY A 141 24.65 -6.28 -24.42
CA GLY A 141 25.64 -5.20 -24.55
C GLY A 141 26.79 -5.25 -23.56
N GLY A 142 26.78 -6.22 -22.62
CA GLY A 142 27.83 -6.37 -21.59
C GLY A 142 27.82 -5.28 -20.52
N ALA A 143 26.79 -4.46 -20.43
CA ALA A 143 26.62 -3.46 -19.38
C ALA A 143 26.04 -4.10 -18.10
N ALA A 144 26.74 -3.96 -16.98
CA ALA A 144 26.20 -4.37 -15.69
C ALA A 144 25.00 -3.47 -15.32
N ILE A 145 23.89 -4.08 -14.90
CA ILE A 145 22.62 -3.41 -14.52
C ILE A 145 22.77 -2.66 -13.18
N ARG A 146 23.92 -2.29 -12.74
CA ARG A 146 24.04 -1.48 -11.52
C ARG A 146 23.99 -0.01 -11.90
N ILE A 147 22.89 0.65 -11.50
CA ILE A 147 22.85 2.12 -11.49
C ILE A 147 23.94 2.56 -10.52
N ASN A 148 25.01 3.12 -11.08
CA ASN A 148 26.12 3.61 -10.27
C ASN A 148 25.75 4.99 -9.71
N LEU A 149 25.34 5.03 -8.45
CA LEU A 149 25.03 6.28 -7.74
C LEU A 149 26.30 7.09 -7.38
N GLY A 150 27.48 6.62 -7.76
CA GLY A 150 28.75 7.25 -7.37
C GLY A 150 29.16 6.91 -5.94
N GLU A 151 30.09 7.69 -5.39
CA GLU A 151 30.57 7.50 -4.02
C GLU A 151 29.79 8.31 -3.00
N GLU A 152 29.31 9.50 -3.38
CA GLU A 152 28.54 10.40 -2.51
C GLU A 152 27.03 10.12 -2.63
N PRO A 153 26.26 10.28 -1.55
CA PRO A 153 24.80 10.20 -1.59
C PRO A 153 24.17 11.28 -2.48
N VAL A 154 23.20 10.90 -3.30
CA VAL A 154 22.61 11.76 -4.33
C VAL A 154 21.08 11.81 -4.28
N ILE A 155 20.51 12.84 -4.88
CA ILE A 155 19.10 12.92 -5.27
C ILE A 155 19.00 12.41 -6.71
N LEU A 156 18.26 11.33 -6.92
CA LEU A 156 18.07 10.77 -8.25
C LEU A 156 16.94 11.49 -8.97
N VAL A 157 17.23 12.02 -10.14
CA VAL A 157 16.23 12.62 -11.05
C VAL A 157 16.12 11.76 -12.28
N ALA A 158 14.91 11.35 -12.67
CA ALA A 158 14.68 10.48 -13.82
C ALA A 158 13.33 10.78 -14.50
N GLU A 159 13.23 10.53 -15.78
CA GLU A 159 11.94 10.53 -16.49
C GLU A 159 10.96 9.51 -15.87
N SER A 160 11.42 8.31 -15.63
CA SER A 160 10.67 7.26 -14.95
C SER A 160 11.63 6.20 -14.43
N LEU A 161 11.23 5.50 -13.36
CA LEU A 161 11.96 4.37 -12.81
C LEU A 161 11.05 3.15 -12.74
N SER A 162 11.61 1.97 -12.98
CA SER A 162 10.91 0.72 -12.69
C SER A 162 11.11 0.34 -11.21
N PRO A 163 10.22 -0.49 -10.65
CA PRO A 163 10.39 -1.03 -9.30
C PRO A 163 11.73 -1.76 -9.13
N THR A 164 12.17 -2.46 -10.17
CA THR A 164 13.44 -3.21 -10.18
C THR A 164 14.64 -2.28 -10.06
N GLU A 165 14.64 -1.17 -10.81
CA GLU A 165 15.73 -0.19 -10.77
C GLU A 165 15.90 0.40 -9.36
N ILE A 166 14.81 0.81 -8.71
CA ILE A 166 14.88 1.33 -7.33
C ILE A 166 15.42 0.29 -6.35
N MET A 167 15.00 -0.97 -6.49
CA MET A 167 15.43 -2.04 -5.58
C MET A 167 16.91 -2.44 -5.73
N GLU A 168 17.48 -2.26 -6.90
CA GLU A 168 18.89 -2.54 -7.17
C GLU A 168 19.82 -1.41 -6.71
N MET A 169 19.26 -0.24 -6.35
CA MET A 169 20.01 0.91 -5.84
C MET A 169 20.45 0.70 -4.39
N ASP A 170 21.62 1.23 -4.10
CA ASP A 170 22.11 1.30 -2.72
C ASP A 170 21.31 2.37 -1.94
N LYS A 171 20.51 1.92 -0.99
CA LYS A 171 19.65 2.78 -0.18
C LYS A 171 20.45 3.85 0.57
N ASP A 172 21.66 3.54 1.02
CA ASP A 172 22.49 4.46 1.81
C ASP A 172 23.05 5.61 0.96
N LYS A 173 23.03 5.45 -0.36
CA LYS A 173 23.46 6.46 -1.33
C LYS A 173 22.32 7.21 -2.00
N LEU A 174 21.06 6.87 -1.70
CA LEU A 174 19.89 7.49 -2.32
C LEU A 174 19.18 8.39 -1.31
N LEU A 175 19.45 9.71 -1.39
CA LEU A 175 18.85 10.71 -0.49
C LEU A 175 17.39 10.97 -0.81
N GLY A 176 17.03 11.02 -2.09
CA GLY A 176 15.70 11.30 -2.57
C GLY A 176 15.52 10.89 -4.02
N VAL A 177 14.27 10.79 -4.46
CA VAL A 177 13.89 10.45 -5.84
C VAL A 177 12.91 11.48 -6.38
N VAL A 178 13.17 11.94 -7.60
CA VAL A 178 12.29 12.84 -8.36
C VAL A 178 12.03 12.22 -9.71
N MET A 179 10.76 12.10 -10.09
CA MET A 179 10.36 11.50 -11.38
C MET A 179 9.43 12.44 -12.13
N HIS A 180 9.62 12.52 -13.46
CA HIS A 180 8.68 13.22 -14.34
C HIS A 180 7.38 12.43 -14.49
N HIS A 181 7.48 11.15 -14.82
CA HIS A 181 6.34 10.27 -14.97
C HIS A 181 6.16 9.34 -13.78
N GLY A 182 4.96 9.29 -13.24
CA GLY A 182 4.61 8.43 -12.12
C GLY A 182 3.30 8.84 -11.48
N SER A 183 2.86 8.05 -10.53
CA SER A 183 1.74 8.40 -9.67
C SER A 183 2.06 7.99 -8.23
N ALA A 184 1.37 8.58 -7.26
CA ALA A 184 1.55 8.24 -5.84
C ALA A 184 1.25 6.76 -5.54
N VAL A 185 0.48 6.09 -6.40
CA VAL A 185 0.09 4.67 -6.30
C VAL A 185 0.84 3.76 -7.28
N SER A 186 1.85 4.27 -8.00
CA SER A 186 2.67 3.42 -8.89
C SER A 186 3.52 2.43 -8.06
N HIS A 187 3.82 1.27 -8.64
CA HIS A 187 4.67 0.27 -7.98
C HIS A 187 6.04 0.84 -7.57
N THR A 188 6.60 1.72 -8.39
CA THR A 188 7.85 2.45 -8.11
C THR A 188 7.73 3.34 -6.87
N SER A 189 6.64 4.12 -6.79
CA SER A 189 6.37 5.00 -5.63
C SER A 189 6.14 4.20 -4.34
N ILE A 190 5.46 3.06 -4.44
CA ILE A 190 5.26 2.14 -3.32
C ILE A 190 6.61 1.57 -2.83
N MET A 191 7.50 1.20 -3.76
CA MET A 191 8.84 0.72 -3.40
C MET A 191 9.68 1.81 -2.72
N ALA A 192 9.73 3.01 -3.28
CA ALA A 192 10.43 4.15 -2.68
C ALA A 192 9.89 4.46 -1.27
N LYS A 193 8.58 4.40 -1.08
CA LYS A 193 7.93 4.52 0.24
C LYS A 193 8.36 3.40 1.20
N THR A 194 8.45 2.16 0.73
CA THR A 194 8.92 1.03 1.55
C THR A 194 10.37 1.20 1.97
N MET A 195 11.19 1.82 1.13
CA MET A 195 12.58 2.18 1.43
C MET A 195 12.70 3.46 2.27
N GLU A 196 11.60 4.15 2.55
CA GLU A 196 11.53 5.42 3.29
C GLU A 196 12.36 6.55 2.66
N ILE A 197 12.36 6.62 1.33
CA ILE A 197 13.10 7.62 0.55
C ILE A 197 12.15 8.75 0.16
N PRO A 198 12.45 10.03 0.50
CA PRO A 198 11.68 11.18 0.05
C PRO A 198 11.51 11.17 -1.47
N THR A 199 10.27 11.13 -1.94
CA THR A 199 9.98 10.92 -3.36
C THR A 199 8.90 11.86 -3.87
N LEU A 200 9.19 12.53 -4.97
CA LEU A 200 8.25 13.38 -5.70
C LEU A 200 8.04 12.83 -7.12
N VAL A 201 6.82 12.94 -7.60
CA VAL A 201 6.46 12.65 -9.00
C VAL A 201 5.77 13.86 -9.63
N ASP A 202 5.64 13.85 -10.95
CA ASP A 202 5.09 14.96 -11.74
C ASP A 202 5.97 16.22 -11.67
N ILE A 203 7.30 16.03 -11.71
CA ILE A 203 8.29 17.09 -11.79
C ILE A 203 9.12 16.86 -13.06
N PRO A 204 9.36 17.89 -13.90
CA PRO A 204 10.21 17.76 -15.06
C PRO A 204 11.55 17.09 -14.71
N ALA A 205 12.08 16.32 -15.62
CA ALA A 205 13.39 15.70 -15.48
C ALA A 205 14.25 16.17 -16.66
N ASP A 206 15.34 16.87 -16.36
CA ASP A 206 16.22 17.47 -17.34
C ASP A 206 17.67 17.05 -17.05
N ASP A 207 18.40 16.64 -18.07
CA ASP A 207 19.79 16.20 -17.98
C ASP A 207 20.74 17.36 -17.65
N GLU A 208 20.37 18.61 -17.97
CA GLU A 208 21.12 19.80 -17.57
C GLU A 208 21.21 19.97 -16.05
N TRP A 209 20.36 19.29 -15.28
CA TRP A 209 20.36 19.37 -13.81
C TRP A 209 21.42 18.47 -13.15
N ASP A 210 22.09 17.63 -13.92
CA ASP A 210 23.09 16.70 -13.39
C ASP A 210 24.22 17.45 -12.66
N GLY A 211 24.56 16.98 -11.45
CA GLY A 211 25.55 17.59 -10.57
C GLY A 211 25.11 18.87 -9.85
N MET A 212 23.94 19.45 -10.17
CA MET A 212 23.40 20.60 -9.46
C MET A 212 22.96 20.23 -8.06
N THR A 213 22.90 21.21 -7.16
CA THR A 213 22.35 20.99 -5.80
C THR A 213 20.84 21.14 -5.82
N ALA A 214 20.14 20.26 -5.08
CA ALA A 214 18.70 20.34 -4.95
C ALA A 214 18.22 20.05 -3.53
N ILE A 215 16.97 20.45 -3.26
CA ILE A 215 16.21 20.08 -2.07
C ILE A 215 14.91 19.42 -2.52
N VAL A 216 14.62 18.27 -1.95
CA VAL A 216 13.32 17.56 -2.06
C VAL A 216 12.58 17.74 -0.75
N ASP A 217 11.45 18.43 -0.76
CA ASP A 217 10.54 18.55 0.38
C ASP A 217 9.29 17.71 0.13
N GLY A 218 9.30 16.46 0.61
CA GLY A 218 8.19 15.53 0.54
C GLY A 218 7.02 15.87 1.48
N TYR A 219 7.14 16.84 2.37
CA TYR A 219 6.03 17.34 3.18
C TYR A 219 5.15 18.30 2.39
N THR A 220 5.76 19.15 1.58
CA THR A 220 5.06 20.18 0.79
C THR A 220 4.92 19.84 -0.68
N GLY A 221 5.53 18.75 -1.13
CA GLY A 221 5.58 18.37 -2.55
C GLY A 221 6.43 19.32 -3.40
N THR A 222 7.45 19.95 -2.80
CA THR A 222 8.25 20.99 -3.47
C THR A 222 9.66 20.48 -3.77
N PHE A 223 10.10 20.76 -4.99
CA PHE A 223 11.48 20.54 -5.44
C PHE A 223 12.14 21.88 -5.71
N TYR A 224 13.27 22.13 -5.07
CA TYR A 224 14.07 23.33 -5.25
C TYR A 224 15.34 22.99 -6.01
N LEU A 225 15.51 23.56 -7.19
CA LEU A 225 16.70 23.42 -8.01
C LEU A 225 17.64 24.62 -7.75
N ASN A 226 18.92 24.37 -7.52
CA ASN A 226 19.91 25.38 -7.17
C ASN A 226 19.42 26.34 -6.07
N PRO A 227 19.03 25.83 -4.88
CA PRO A 227 18.62 26.66 -3.76
C PRO A 227 19.78 27.58 -3.32
N ASP A 228 19.45 28.81 -2.94
CA ASP A 228 20.43 29.72 -2.37
C ASP A 228 20.95 29.26 -1.01
N ALA A 229 21.98 29.90 -0.52
CA ALA A 229 22.65 29.50 0.73
C ALA A 229 21.75 29.66 1.96
N GLU A 230 20.79 30.58 1.94
CA GLU A 230 19.87 30.82 3.05
C GLU A 230 18.85 29.69 3.14
N LEU A 231 18.23 29.35 2.02
CA LEU A 231 17.29 28.22 1.95
C LEU A 231 17.97 26.89 2.27
N GLN A 232 19.18 26.65 1.75
CA GLN A 232 19.95 25.45 2.11
C GLN A 232 20.20 25.36 3.61
N LYS A 233 20.52 26.50 4.26
CA LYS A 233 20.75 26.55 5.71
C LYS A 233 19.45 26.23 6.48
N GLU A 234 18.33 26.81 6.07
CA GLU A 234 17.02 26.54 6.66
C GLU A 234 16.68 25.06 6.58
N TYR A 235 16.77 24.48 5.37
CA TYR A 235 16.43 23.07 5.17
C TYR A 235 17.41 22.09 5.83
N LYS A 236 18.68 22.45 5.98
CA LYS A 236 19.63 21.67 6.79
C LYS A 236 19.20 21.63 8.27
N ILE A 237 18.75 22.75 8.82
CA ILE A 237 18.23 22.78 10.19
C ILE A 237 16.98 21.91 10.32
N ARG A 238 16.05 21.99 9.36
CA ARG A 238 14.85 21.16 9.33
C ARG A 238 15.18 19.68 9.20
N LEU A 239 16.11 19.30 8.32
CA LEU A 239 16.56 17.92 8.14
C LEU A 239 17.20 17.36 9.42
N GLU A 240 18.01 18.14 10.11
CA GLU A 240 18.59 17.74 11.40
C GLU A 240 17.52 17.61 12.48
N ALA A 241 16.53 18.50 12.50
CA ALA A 241 15.40 18.40 13.42
C ALA A 241 14.57 17.15 13.17
N ASP A 242 14.20 16.86 11.91
CA ASP A 242 13.49 15.65 11.49
C ASP A 242 14.26 14.37 11.89
N ARG A 243 15.58 14.38 11.66
CA ARG A 243 16.42 13.23 12.03
C ARG A 243 16.44 13.01 13.54
N ARG A 244 16.62 14.07 14.33
CA ARG A 244 16.59 13.98 15.79
C ARG A 244 15.24 13.51 16.30
N GLU A 245 14.16 14.06 15.77
CA GLU A 245 12.80 13.64 16.12
C GLU A 245 12.57 12.16 15.81
N ARG A 246 13.01 11.72 14.64
CA ARG A 246 12.93 10.30 14.24
C ARG A 246 13.75 9.40 15.19
N GLU A 247 14.97 9.80 15.54
CA GLU A 247 15.82 9.06 16.50
C GLU A 247 15.15 8.97 17.90
N GLU A 248 14.55 10.08 18.37
CA GLU A 248 13.81 10.09 19.63
C GLU A 248 12.55 9.21 19.58
N LEU A 249 11.81 9.26 18.48
CA LEU A 249 10.64 8.40 18.26
C LEU A 249 11.04 6.92 18.25
N LEU A 250 12.14 6.56 17.60
CA LEU A 250 12.61 5.16 17.56
C LEU A 250 12.94 4.60 18.96
N LYS A 251 13.36 5.43 19.91
CA LYS A 251 13.56 5.02 21.33
C LYS A 251 12.26 4.57 21.99
N LEU A 252 11.11 5.02 21.48
CA LEU A 252 9.80 4.63 21.99
C LEU A 252 9.31 3.28 21.46
N LYS A 253 9.99 2.66 20.50
CA LYS A 253 9.56 1.45 19.79
C LYS A 253 9.14 0.30 20.73
N SER A 254 9.88 0.08 21.80
CA SER A 254 9.64 -0.98 22.78
C SER A 254 8.88 -0.51 24.03
N GLN A 255 8.50 0.77 24.06
CA GLN A 255 7.79 1.33 25.22
C GLN A 255 6.31 0.92 25.19
N LYS A 256 5.70 0.88 26.38
CA LYS A 256 4.27 0.62 26.54
C LYS A 256 3.43 1.79 26.02
N ASP A 257 2.28 1.46 25.46
CA ASP A 257 1.25 2.43 25.06
C ASP A 257 0.40 2.80 26.29
N GLU A 258 0.94 3.64 27.14
CA GLU A 258 0.43 3.93 28.48
C GLU A 258 0.50 5.44 28.74
N THR A 259 -0.59 6.01 29.23
CA THR A 259 -0.65 7.42 29.66
C THR A 259 0.17 7.64 30.93
N LYS A 260 0.43 8.90 31.31
CA LYS A 260 1.18 9.23 32.53
C LYS A 260 0.50 8.71 33.82
N ASP A 261 -0.82 8.70 33.84
CA ASP A 261 -1.65 8.16 34.93
C ASP A 261 -1.82 6.64 34.90
N GLY A 262 -1.16 5.93 33.94
CA GLY A 262 -1.10 4.47 33.90
C GLY A 262 -2.22 3.78 33.13
N ARG A 263 -3.06 4.51 32.37
CA ARG A 263 -4.09 3.91 31.52
C ARG A 263 -3.45 3.30 30.27
N ASN A 264 -3.65 1.99 30.07
CA ASN A 264 -3.18 1.27 28.88
C ASN A 264 -4.10 1.51 27.68
N ILE A 265 -3.53 1.92 26.56
CA ILE A 265 -4.23 2.15 25.29
C ILE A 265 -3.79 1.09 24.29
N GLY A 266 -4.72 0.60 23.48
CA GLY A 266 -4.38 -0.27 22.36
C GLY A 266 -3.86 0.57 21.19
N LEU A 267 -2.57 0.45 20.84
CA LEU A 267 -2.03 1.13 19.67
C LEU A 267 -1.70 0.09 18.59
N TYR A 268 -2.51 0.12 17.52
CA TYR A 268 -2.48 -0.84 16.43
C TYR A 268 -2.11 -0.17 15.10
N ALA A 269 -1.75 -0.98 14.12
CA ALA A 269 -1.46 -0.52 12.78
C ALA A 269 -2.62 -0.80 11.81
N ASN A 270 -2.85 0.14 10.88
CA ASN A 270 -3.67 -0.06 9.68
C ASN A 270 -2.77 -0.50 8.53
N ILE A 271 -3.14 -1.57 7.85
CA ILE A 271 -2.40 -2.04 6.68
C ILE A 271 -3.34 -2.26 5.49
N GLY A 272 -2.84 -1.96 4.30
CA GLY A 272 -3.57 -2.11 3.04
C GLY A 272 -3.05 -3.23 2.16
N ASN A 273 -1.87 -3.78 2.48
CA ASN A 273 -1.25 -4.87 1.73
C ASN A 273 -0.33 -5.71 2.64
N MET A 274 0.22 -6.79 2.09
CA MET A 274 1.07 -7.72 2.85
C MET A 274 2.48 -7.17 3.11
N SER A 275 2.97 -6.22 2.30
CA SER A 275 4.29 -5.60 2.49
C SER A 275 4.34 -4.74 3.75
N ASP A 276 3.20 -4.21 4.19
CA ASP A 276 3.10 -3.40 5.40
C ASP A 276 3.39 -4.19 6.70
N LEU A 277 3.34 -5.53 6.66
CA LEU A 277 3.58 -6.38 7.85
C LEU A 277 4.96 -6.13 8.48
N SER A 278 5.98 -5.94 7.66
CA SER A 278 7.33 -5.62 8.16
C SER A 278 7.35 -4.27 8.89
N SER A 279 6.64 -3.28 8.39
CA SER A 279 6.51 -1.95 9.00
C SER A 279 5.75 -2.01 10.33
N VAL A 280 4.70 -2.84 10.44
CA VAL A 280 3.99 -3.06 11.72
C VAL A 280 4.95 -3.53 12.80
N LEU A 281 5.80 -4.51 12.47
CA LEU A 281 6.80 -5.05 13.39
C LEU A 281 7.93 -4.05 13.65
N PHE A 282 8.36 -3.34 12.62
CA PHE A 282 9.43 -2.34 12.71
C PHE A 282 9.05 -1.20 13.66
N TYR A 283 7.87 -0.62 13.55
CA TYR A 283 7.41 0.47 14.42
C TYR A 283 6.86 -0.01 15.78
N GLY A 284 6.83 -1.32 16.01
CA GLY A 284 6.45 -1.91 17.29
C GLY A 284 4.97 -1.70 17.64
N ALA A 285 4.08 -1.74 16.68
CA ALA A 285 2.64 -1.73 16.95
C ALA A 285 2.22 -2.97 17.73
N LYS A 286 1.20 -2.83 18.59
CA LYS A 286 0.67 -3.92 19.41
C LYS A 286 0.05 -5.05 18.58
N GLY A 287 -0.32 -4.73 17.36
CA GLY A 287 -0.92 -5.64 16.39
C GLY A 287 -1.46 -4.88 15.19
N ILE A 288 -2.36 -5.51 14.44
CA ILE A 288 -3.07 -4.92 13.32
C ILE A 288 -4.50 -4.65 13.77
N GLY A 289 -4.89 -3.37 13.83
CA GLY A 289 -6.27 -2.98 14.17
C GLY A 289 -7.17 -2.90 12.94
N LEU A 290 -6.58 -2.81 11.76
CA LEU A 290 -7.29 -2.85 10.48
C LEU A 290 -6.41 -3.43 9.38
N LEU A 291 -6.73 -4.63 8.92
CA LEU A 291 -6.28 -5.14 7.63
C LEU A 291 -7.39 -4.91 6.60
N ARG A 292 -7.15 -4.03 5.64
CA ARG A 292 -8.06 -3.82 4.50
C ARG A 292 -7.90 -4.99 3.54
N SER A 293 -8.96 -5.78 3.33
CA SER A 293 -8.89 -7.00 2.51
C SER A 293 -9.10 -6.74 1.01
N GLU A 294 -9.42 -5.53 0.60
CA GLU A 294 -9.73 -5.15 -0.77
C GLU A 294 -8.59 -5.44 -1.74
N PHE A 295 -7.33 -5.36 -1.30
CA PHE A 295 -6.16 -5.67 -2.11
C PHE A 295 -6.17 -7.11 -2.66
N GLN A 296 -6.91 -8.04 -2.00
CA GLN A 296 -7.08 -9.41 -2.48
C GLN A 296 -8.04 -9.50 -3.66
N TYR A 297 -8.86 -8.48 -3.87
CA TYR A 297 -9.93 -8.45 -4.87
C TYR A 297 -9.64 -7.51 -6.04
N LEU A 298 -8.86 -6.47 -5.83
CA LEU A 298 -8.56 -5.47 -6.85
C LEU A 298 -7.46 -5.94 -7.82
N GLY A 299 -7.51 -5.44 -9.05
CA GLY A 299 -6.49 -5.75 -10.07
C GLY A 299 -6.50 -7.18 -10.61
N ARG A 300 -7.61 -7.91 -10.46
CA ARG A 300 -7.81 -9.30 -10.89
C ARG A 300 -8.86 -9.41 -11.99
N GLU A 301 -8.83 -10.52 -12.70
CA GLU A 301 -9.83 -10.86 -13.72
C GLU A 301 -10.94 -11.78 -13.18
N ASN A 302 -10.71 -12.39 -12.00
CA ASN A 302 -11.63 -13.36 -11.41
C ASN A 302 -11.69 -13.22 -9.89
N TYR A 303 -12.76 -13.75 -9.27
CA TYR A 303 -12.87 -13.85 -7.82
C TYR A 303 -11.65 -14.54 -7.20
N PRO A 304 -11.10 -14.03 -6.10
CA PRO A 304 -10.08 -14.74 -5.37
C PRO A 304 -10.64 -16.06 -4.85
N ARG A 305 -9.89 -17.15 -5.05
CA ARG A 305 -10.29 -18.47 -4.53
C ARG A 305 -10.11 -18.52 -3.01
N GLU A 306 -10.93 -19.30 -2.32
CA GLU A 306 -10.82 -19.48 -0.88
C GLU A 306 -9.39 -19.81 -0.42
N ASN A 307 -8.68 -20.69 -1.15
CA ASN A 307 -7.31 -21.06 -0.80
C ASN A 307 -6.29 -19.92 -0.98
N GLU A 308 -6.52 -18.98 -1.89
CA GLU A 308 -5.68 -17.79 -2.05
C GLU A 308 -5.88 -16.84 -0.86
N LEU A 309 -7.13 -16.55 -0.52
CA LEU A 309 -7.48 -15.77 0.67
C LEU A 309 -6.93 -16.41 1.95
N PHE A 310 -7.09 -17.74 2.09
CA PHE A 310 -6.57 -18.48 3.22
C PHE A 310 -5.05 -18.35 3.37
N ARG A 311 -4.28 -18.49 2.27
CA ARG A 311 -2.82 -18.34 2.31
C ARG A 311 -2.41 -16.95 2.78
N ALA A 312 -3.09 -15.91 2.27
CA ALA A 312 -2.82 -14.53 2.67
C ALA A 312 -3.11 -14.31 4.16
N TYR A 313 -4.29 -14.69 4.63
CA TYR A 313 -4.65 -14.51 6.04
C TYR A 313 -3.84 -15.39 6.99
N LYS A 314 -3.48 -16.61 6.56
CA LYS A 314 -2.55 -17.47 7.29
C LYS A 314 -1.19 -16.81 7.46
N LYS A 315 -0.64 -16.20 6.39
CA LYS A 315 0.62 -15.46 6.45
C LYS A 315 0.55 -14.31 7.46
N VAL A 316 -0.56 -13.56 7.49
CA VAL A 316 -0.80 -12.52 8.52
C VAL A 316 -0.78 -13.13 9.91
N ALA A 317 -1.56 -14.19 10.12
CA ALA A 317 -1.66 -14.86 11.42
C ALA A 317 -0.29 -15.36 11.91
N GLU A 318 0.47 -16.06 11.06
CA GLU A 318 1.79 -16.58 11.39
C GLU A 318 2.82 -15.46 11.66
N THR A 319 2.79 -14.37 10.86
CA THR A 319 3.70 -13.24 11.04
C THR A 319 3.42 -12.48 12.32
N MET A 320 2.13 -12.31 12.67
CA MET A 320 1.73 -11.60 13.88
C MET A 320 1.80 -12.46 15.15
N GLY A 321 1.71 -13.79 15.02
CA GLY A 321 1.76 -14.73 16.13
C GLY A 321 0.66 -14.45 17.17
N GLU A 322 1.04 -14.14 18.41
CA GLU A 322 0.12 -13.82 19.51
C GLU A 322 -0.48 -12.40 19.41
N ARG A 323 0.09 -11.53 18.58
CA ARG A 323 -0.42 -10.18 18.38
C ARG A 323 -1.73 -10.22 17.60
N LEU A 324 -2.71 -9.43 18.07
CA LEU A 324 -4.01 -9.33 17.40
C LEU A 324 -3.87 -8.82 15.97
N ALA A 325 -4.57 -9.46 15.04
CA ALA A 325 -4.77 -8.95 13.69
C ALA A 325 -6.26 -8.96 13.32
N VAL A 326 -6.83 -7.76 13.16
CA VAL A 326 -8.23 -7.57 12.79
C VAL A 326 -8.33 -7.51 11.27
N ILE A 327 -9.04 -8.46 10.68
CA ILE A 327 -9.30 -8.52 9.24
C ILE A 327 -10.68 -7.91 8.99
N ARG A 328 -10.72 -6.81 8.25
CA ARG A 328 -11.98 -6.25 7.75
C ARG A 328 -12.46 -7.09 6.56
N THR A 329 -13.71 -7.54 6.58
CA THR A 329 -14.33 -8.14 5.40
C THR A 329 -14.38 -7.12 4.27
N VAL A 330 -14.46 -7.61 3.04
CA VAL A 330 -14.24 -6.76 1.86
C VAL A 330 -15.24 -5.60 1.78
N ASP A 331 -14.70 -4.40 1.55
CA ASP A 331 -15.45 -3.17 1.34
C ASP A 331 -15.24 -2.67 -0.10
N LEU A 332 -15.92 -3.33 -1.03
CA LEU A 332 -15.96 -2.99 -2.45
C LEU A 332 -17.35 -2.48 -2.83
N GLY A 333 -17.40 -1.66 -3.86
CA GLY A 333 -18.59 -1.11 -4.47
C GLY A 333 -18.29 -0.68 -5.91
N ALA A 334 -19.26 -0.06 -6.57
CA ALA A 334 -19.10 0.43 -7.96
C ALA A 334 -18.07 1.56 -8.10
N ASP A 335 -17.61 2.14 -7.01
CA ASP A 335 -16.52 3.13 -6.95
C ASP A 335 -15.13 2.53 -7.18
N LYS A 336 -14.99 1.21 -7.12
CA LYS A 336 -13.71 0.51 -7.24
C LYS A 336 -13.70 -0.45 -8.44
N GLN A 337 -12.62 -0.41 -9.21
CA GLN A 337 -12.50 -1.20 -10.43
C GLN A 337 -12.25 -2.69 -10.14
N ALA A 338 -13.32 -3.46 -10.12
CA ALA A 338 -13.29 -4.92 -10.10
C ALA A 338 -14.32 -5.46 -11.13
N PRO A 339 -14.00 -5.42 -12.43
CA PRO A 339 -14.96 -5.73 -13.51
C PRO A 339 -15.62 -7.09 -13.39
N TYR A 340 -14.91 -8.09 -12.87
CA TYR A 340 -15.44 -9.45 -12.67
C TYR A 340 -16.54 -9.56 -11.60
N LEU A 341 -16.69 -8.52 -10.77
CA LEU A 341 -17.80 -8.46 -9.80
C LEU A 341 -19.13 -8.15 -10.48
N ASP A 342 -19.09 -7.66 -11.72
CA ASP A 342 -20.29 -7.29 -12.48
C ASP A 342 -21.27 -6.46 -11.63
N ILE A 343 -20.73 -5.42 -10.98
CA ILE A 343 -21.53 -4.48 -10.20
C ILE A 343 -22.09 -3.46 -11.18
N PRO A 344 -23.42 -3.30 -11.24
CA PRO A 344 -24.03 -2.29 -12.10
C PRO A 344 -23.47 -0.90 -11.82
N GLN A 345 -23.37 -0.07 -12.86
CA GLN A 345 -23.00 1.32 -12.66
C GLN A 345 -24.10 2.04 -11.87
N GLU A 346 -23.72 2.69 -10.80
CA GLU A 346 -24.62 3.42 -9.90
C GLU A 346 -24.39 4.92 -10.04
N THR A 347 -25.45 5.71 -9.89
CA THR A 347 -25.36 7.19 -9.92
C THR A 347 -24.56 7.73 -8.74
N ASN A 348 -24.68 7.07 -7.58
CA ASN A 348 -23.97 7.43 -6.34
C ASN A 348 -23.31 6.18 -5.73
N PRO A 349 -22.20 5.70 -6.29
CA PRO A 349 -21.58 4.42 -5.89
C PRO A 349 -21.20 4.37 -4.40
N ILE A 350 -20.83 5.50 -3.81
CA ILE A 350 -20.43 5.59 -2.40
C ILE A 350 -21.61 5.28 -1.47
N MET A 351 -22.85 5.64 -1.86
CA MET A 351 -24.09 5.35 -1.14
C MET A 351 -24.79 4.09 -1.65
N GLY A 352 -24.22 3.42 -2.62
CA GLY A 352 -24.81 2.27 -3.32
C GLY A 352 -24.56 0.92 -2.64
N ASN A 353 -24.53 -0.12 -3.47
CA ASN A 353 -24.30 -1.49 -3.05
C ASN A 353 -22.80 -1.75 -2.83
N ARG A 354 -22.34 -1.48 -1.61
CA ARG A 354 -20.94 -1.66 -1.20
C ARG A 354 -20.83 -2.30 0.19
N GLY A 355 -19.61 -2.75 0.51
CA GLY A 355 -19.28 -3.29 1.82
C GLY A 355 -20.13 -4.50 2.17
N ILE A 356 -20.76 -4.47 3.35
CA ILE A 356 -21.57 -5.61 3.81
C ILE A 356 -22.77 -5.86 2.90
N ARG A 357 -23.41 -4.84 2.32
CA ARG A 357 -24.55 -5.03 1.41
C ARG A 357 -24.17 -5.92 0.23
N LEU A 358 -23.04 -5.61 -0.43
CA LEU A 358 -22.50 -6.43 -1.52
C LEU A 358 -22.15 -7.85 -1.03
N CYS A 359 -21.60 -7.98 0.18
CA CYS A 359 -21.28 -9.28 0.76
C CYS A 359 -22.51 -10.15 0.98
N LEU A 360 -23.61 -9.58 1.48
CA LEU A 360 -24.88 -10.28 1.70
C LEU A 360 -25.55 -10.67 0.38
N ASP A 361 -25.49 -9.80 -0.63
CA ASP A 361 -25.96 -10.12 -2.00
C ASP A 361 -25.10 -11.20 -2.67
N ARG A 362 -23.80 -11.19 -2.45
CA ARG A 362 -22.83 -12.14 -3.02
C ARG A 362 -22.40 -13.19 -2.00
N ARG A 363 -23.37 -13.85 -1.36
CA ARG A 363 -23.15 -14.83 -0.26
C ARG A 363 -22.05 -15.86 -0.54
N ARG A 364 -21.88 -16.30 -1.80
CA ARG A 364 -20.82 -17.26 -2.18
C ARG A 364 -19.43 -16.66 -1.98
N MET A 365 -19.23 -15.42 -2.41
CA MET A 365 -17.98 -14.67 -2.22
C MET A 365 -17.72 -14.45 -0.73
N PHE A 366 -18.73 -13.99 -0.01
CA PHE A 366 -18.64 -13.70 1.43
C PHE A 366 -18.29 -14.97 2.23
N LYS A 367 -18.99 -16.10 1.99
CA LYS A 367 -18.67 -17.38 2.63
C LYS A 367 -17.25 -17.86 2.33
N ALA A 368 -16.72 -17.63 1.12
CA ALA A 368 -15.34 -17.99 0.80
C ALA A 368 -14.35 -17.16 1.63
N GLN A 369 -14.61 -15.87 1.82
CA GLN A 369 -13.79 -15.00 2.67
C GLN A 369 -13.86 -15.43 4.13
N LEU A 370 -15.06 -15.63 4.67
CA LEU A 370 -15.25 -16.05 6.07
C LEU A 370 -14.56 -17.40 6.35
N ARG A 371 -14.71 -18.40 5.46
CA ARG A 371 -14.01 -19.70 5.60
C ARG A 371 -12.50 -19.50 5.60
N ALA A 372 -11.98 -18.67 4.73
CA ALA A 372 -10.55 -18.39 4.67
C ALA A 372 -10.02 -17.77 5.97
N ILE A 373 -10.77 -16.82 6.57
CA ILE A 373 -10.41 -16.18 7.84
C ILE A 373 -10.48 -17.20 8.99
N TYR A 374 -11.57 -17.97 9.11
CA TYR A 374 -11.70 -19.00 10.15
C TYR A 374 -10.61 -20.08 10.03
N ARG A 375 -10.31 -20.57 8.84
CA ARG A 375 -9.18 -21.50 8.63
C ARG A 375 -7.85 -20.89 9.05
N ALA A 376 -7.63 -19.63 8.77
CA ALA A 376 -6.39 -18.92 9.15
C ALA A 376 -6.29 -18.69 10.66
N SER A 377 -7.41 -18.65 11.40
CA SER A 377 -7.41 -18.44 12.85
C SER A 377 -6.71 -19.55 13.63
N ALA A 378 -6.58 -20.74 13.06
CA ALA A 378 -5.80 -21.83 13.66
C ALA A 378 -4.31 -21.47 13.84
N TYR A 379 -3.79 -20.51 13.07
CA TYR A 379 -2.36 -20.19 12.96
C TYR A 379 -1.93 -18.92 13.71
N GLY A 380 -2.83 -18.18 14.34
CA GLY A 380 -2.50 -16.98 15.12
C GLY A 380 -3.71 -16.35 15.77
N ASN A 381 -3.56 -15.12 16.26
CA ASN A 381 -4.60 -14.38 16.96
C ASN A 381 -5.32 -13.42 16.01
N LEU A 382 -6.39 -13.90 15.38
CA LEU A 382 -7.21 -13.15 14.44
C LEU A 382 -8.50 -12.64 15.09
N ALA A 383 -8.99 -11.53 14.57
CA ALA A 383 -10.36 -11.03 14.75
C ALA A 383 -10.94 -10.62 13.39
N MET A 384 -12.24 -10.48 13.31
CA MET A 384 -12.96 -10.09 12.10
C MET A 384 -13.76 -8.83 12.36
N MET A 385 -13.85 -7.95 11.36
CA MET A 385 -14.60 -6.71 11.44
C MET A 385 -15.43 -6.49 10.18
N PHE A 386 -16.71 -6.12 10.36
CA PHE A 386 -17.67 -5.90 9.26
C PHE A 386 -17.82 -4.41 8.96
N PRO A 387 -17.58 -3.99 7.70
CA PRO A 387 -17.76 -2.59 7.28
C PRO A 387 -19.23 -2.29 6.95
N MET A 388 -19.60 -1.02 6.95
CA MET A 388 -20.85 -0.48 6.42
C MET A 388 -22.13 -1.05 7.06
N ILE A 389 -22.07 -1.50 8.31
CA ILE A 389 -23.25 -1.94 9.06
C ILE A 389 -24.17 -0.77 9.36
N ASN A 390 -25.47 -0.96 9.16
CA ASN A 390 -26.51 0.04 9.38
C ASN A 390 -27.69 -0.44 10.25
N SER A 391 -27.84 -1.74 10.44
CA SER A 391 -28.97 -2.30 11.17
C SER A 391 -28.64 -3.60 11.92
N GLU A 392 -29.52 -4.01 12.81
CA GLU A 392 -29.40 -5.31 13.51
C GLU A 392 -29.74 -6.48 12.59
N GLU A 393 -30.62 -6.28 11.62
CA GLU A 393 -30.99 -7.32 10.64
C GLU A 393 -29.79 -7.73 9.78
N GLU A 394 -28.92 -6.79 9.40
CA GLU A 394 -27.68 -7.11 8.71
C GLU A 394 -26.78 -8.02 9.58
N MET A 395 -26.77 -7.79 10.89
CA MET A 395 -26.04 -8.64 11.82
C MET A 395 -26.67 -10.03 11.97
N ASP A 396 -27.99 -10.15 11.95
CA ASP A 396 -28.68 -11.44 11.97
C ASP A 396 -28.28 -12.30 10.77
N GLU A 397 -28.24 -11.70 9.57
CA GLU A 397 -27.82 -12.40 8.36
C GLU A 397 -26.33 -12.80 8.41
N ILE A 398 -25.45 -11.93 8.92
CA ILE A 398 -24.03 -12.21 9.09
C ILE A 398 -23.82 -13.39 10.03
N GLU A 399 -24.46 -13.38 11.19
CA GLU A 399 -24.34 -14.44 12.21
C GLU A 399 -24.84 -15.79 11.66
N GLN A 400 -25.94 -15.79 10.93
CA GLN A 400 -26.43 -16.99 10.24
C GLN A 400 -25.37 -17.53 9.26
N ILE A 401 -24.79 -16.67 8.43
CA ILE A 401 -23.77 -17.09 7.46
C ILE A 401 -22.51 -17.59 8.16
N ILE A 402 -22.10 -16.97 9.27
CA ILE A 402 -20.98 -17.42 10.09
C ILE A 402 -21.22 -18.86 10.61
N GLU A 403 -22.41 -19.14 11.16
CA GLU A 403 -22.71 -20.47 11.67
C GLU A 403 -22.77 -21.52 10.55
N GLU A 404 -23.29 -21.19 9.38
CA GLU A 404 -23.23 -22.07 8.20
C GLU A 404 -21.77 -22.36 7.81
N VAL A 405 -20.90 -21.36 7.85
CA VAL A 405 -19.46 -21.50 7.55
C VAL A 405 -18.77 -22.39 8.60
N LYS A 406 -18.99 -22.14 9.89
CA LYS A 406 -18.41 -22.93 10.99
C LYS A 406 -18.88 -24.39 10.92
N THR A 407 -20.17 -24.61 10.67
CA THR A 407 -20.74 -25.94 10.50
C THR A 407 -20.06 -26.69 9.36
N GLY A 408 -19.93 -26.06 8.18
CA GLY A 408 -19.26 -26.70 7.05
C GLY A 408 -17.76 -26.95 7.27
N LEU A 409 -17.08 -26.18 8.13
CA LEU A 409 -15.70 -26.43 8.53
C LEU A 409 -15.60 -27.60 9.50
N ARG A 410 -16.55 -27.71 10.48
CA ARG A 410 -16.62 -28.83 11.43
C ARG A 410 -16.90 -30.17 10.70
N GLU A 411 -17.85 -30.18 9.77
CA GLU A 411 -18.18 -31.36 8.97
C GLU A 411 -17.00 -31.87 8.14
N LYS A 412 -16.10 -30.99 7.74
CA LYS A 412 -14.89 -31.31 6.96
C LYS A 412 -13.65 -31.53 7.83
N GLU A 413 -13.81 -31.51 9.14
CA GLU A 413 -12.72 -31.62 10.12
C GLU A 413 -11.58 -30.59 9.90
N ILE A 414 -11.92 -29.40 9.35
CA ILE A 414 -10.95 -28.33 9.13
C ILE A 414 -10.75 -27.53 10.43
N PRO A 415 -9.53 -27.44 10.96
CA PRO A 415 -9.29 -26.75 12.23
C PRO A 415 -9.49 -25.24 12.10
N PHE A 416 -10.15 -24.66 13.10
CA PHE A 416 -10.30 -23.23 13.29
C PHE A 416 -10.48 -22.89 14.77
N LYS A 417 -10.31 -21.61 15.11
CA LYS A 417 -10.61 -21.07 16.45
C LYS A 417 -11.81 -20.13 16.36
N ASP A 418 -12.55 -20.00 17.43
CA ASP A 418 -13.48 -18.89 17.58
C ASP A 418 -12.69 -17.59 17.69
N ILE A 419 -13.10 -16.58 16.93
CA ILE A 419 -12.43 -15.29 16.82
C ILE A 419 -13.38 -14.18 17.26
N LYS A 420 -12.82 -13.09 17.76
CA LYS A 420 -13.58 -11.88 18.11
C LYS A 420 -14.17 -11.25 16.87
N LEU A 421 -15.42 -10.80 17.01
CA LEU A 421 -16.14 -10.09 15.96
C LEU A 421 -16.27 -8.61 16.33
N GLY A 422 -16.11 -7.74 15.36
CA GLY A 422 -16.27 -6.30 15.51
C GLY A 422 -17.08 -5.68 14.38
N ILE A 423 -17.56 -4.48 14.61
CA ILE A 423 -18.26 -3.66 13.61
C ILE A 423 -17.45 -2.39 13.38
N MET A 424 -17.34 -1.98 12.11
CA MET A 424 -16.88 -0.65 11.77
C MET A 424 -18.07 0.31 11.80
N ILE A 425 -18.04 1.23 12.77
CA ILE A 425 -19.05 2.28 12.90
C ILE A 425 -18.61 3.44 12.00
N GLU A 426 -19.25 3.52 10.83
CA GLU A 426 -18.84 4.48 9.78
C GLU A 426 -20.03 5.12 9.05
N THR A 427 -21.24 4.88 9.55
CA THR A 427 -22.46 5.55 9.09
C THR A 427 -23.19 6.23 10.26
N PRO A 428 -23.87 7.35 10.05
CA PRO A 428 -24.67 8.00 11.09
C PRO A 428 -25.74 7.07 11.69
N ALA A 429 -26.31 6.18 10.89
CA ALA A 429 -27.29 5.19 11.37
C ALA A 429 -26.65 4.26 12.42
N ALA A 430 -25.49 3.71 12.11
CA ALA A 430 -24.76 2.83 13.05
C ALA A 430 -24.37 3.54 14.35
N VAL A 431 -24.06 4.85 14.30
CA VAL A 431 -23.81 5.64 15.51
C VAL A 431 -25.04 5.68 16.40
N MET A 432 -26.23 5.91 15.83
CA MET A 432 -27.48 6.05 16.58
C MET A 432 -27.93 4.76 17.25
N ILE A 433 -27.61 3.60 16.67
CA ILE A 433 -27.92 2.27 17.22
C ILE A 433 -26.66 1.55 17.74
N SER A 434 -25.62 2.30 18.06
CA SER A 434 -24.32 1.73 18.47
C SER A 434 -24.39 0.88 19.73
N ARG A 435 -25.34 1.16 20.64
CA ARG A 435 -25.56 0.35 21.84
C ARG A 435 -26.14 -1.03 21.49
N GLU A 436 -27.14 -1.09 20.61
CA GLU A 436 -27.73 -2.32 20.13
C GLU A 436 -26.69 -3.17 19.42
N LEU A 437 -25.90 -2.55 18.55
CA LEU A 437 -24.80 -3.21 17.84
C LEU A 437 -23.69 -3.71 18.80
N ALA A 438 -23.39 -2.95 19.87
CA ALA A 438 -22.37 -3.34 20.84
C ALA A 438 -22.72 -4.63 21.59
N LYS A 439 -24.01 -4.95 21.76
CA LYS A 439 -24.46 -6.22 22.38
C LYS A 439 -24.11 -7.45 21.52
N ARG A 440 -23.98 -7.25 20.21
CA ARG A 440 -23.80 -8.33 19.22
C ARG A 440 -22.33 -8.67 18.94
N VAL A 441 -21.39 -7.82 19.33
CA VAL A 441 -19.98 -7.95 18.97
C VAL A 441 -19.04 -7.77 20.16
N ASP A 442 -17.75 -8.05 19.97
CA ASP A 442 -16.72 -7.94 21.00
C ASP A 442 -16.10 -6.54 21.07
N PHE A 443 -16.15 -5.77 19.95
CA PHE A 443 -15.60 -4.42 19.88
C PHE A 443 -16.22 -3.59 18.76
N LEU A 444 -16.16 -2.26 18.92
CA LEU A 444 -16.53 -1.30 17.89
C LEU A 444 -15.30 -0.52 17.43
N SER A 445 -15.18 -0.27 16.14
CA SER A 445 -14.10 0.53 15.54
C SER A 445 -14.68 1.63 14.66
N LEU A 446 -14.37 2.89 14.99
CA LEU A 446 -14.91 4.03 14.24
C LEU A 446 -14.10 4.23 12.95
N GLY A 447 -14.76 4.07 11.81
CA GLY A 447 -14.27 4.40 10.46
C GLY A 447 -14.55 5.86 10.14
N THR A 448 -13.82 6.77 10.76
CA THR A 448 -14.12 8.22 10.74
C THR A 448 -14.06 8.84 9.36
N ASN A 449 -13.35 8.27 8.40
CA ASN A 449 -13.28 8.76 7.03
C ASN A 449 -14.67 8.72 6.36
N ASP A 450 -15.28 7.52 6.35
CA ASP A 450 -16.61 7.33 5.76
C ASP A 450 -17.70 7.97 6.66
N LEU A 451 -17.55 7.91 7.99
CA LEU A 451 -18.46 8.58 8.92
C LEU A 451 -18.52 10.09 8.65
N THR A 452 -17.38 10.74 8.44
CA THR A 452 -17.32 12.17 8.11
C THR A 452 -17.99 12.44 6.77
N GLN A 453 -17.68 11.64 5.76
CA GLN A 453 -18.26 11.76 4.41
C GLN A 453 -19.79 11.69 4.44
N TYR A 454 -20.36 10.70 5.13
CA TYR A 454 -21.82 10.53 5.21
C TYR A 454 -22.48 11.56 6.12
N THR A 455 -21.82 11.97 7.20
CA THR A 455 -22.38 12.96 8.13
C THR A 455 -22.42 14.35 7.53
N LEU A 456 -21.37 14.75 6.81
CA LEU A 456 -21.27 16.06 6.18
C LEU A 456 -21.89 16.09 4.77
N ALA A 457 -22.32 14.93 4.25
CA ALA A 457 -22.80 14.77 2.87
C ALA A 457 -21.79 15.31 1.84
N MET A 458 -20.50 15.06 2.06
CA MET A 458 -19.40 15.52 1.21
C MET A 458 -18.56 14.34 0.75
N ASP A 459 -18.35 14.24 -0.56
CA ASP A 459 -17.41 13.27 -1.12
C ASP A 459 -15.98 13.75 -0.87
N ARG A 460 -15.22 12.98 -0.07
CA ARG A 460 -13.81 13.29 0.27
C ARG A 460 -12.86 13.21 -0.93
N GLN A 461 -13.27 12.54 -2.01
CA GLN A 461 -12.48 12.43 -3.24
C GLN A 461 -12.76 13.59 -4.21
N ASN A 462 -13.77 14.42 -3.96
CA ASN A 462 -14.10 15.54 -4.82
C ASN A 462 -13.13 16.70 -4.60
N PRO A 463 -12.28 17.04 -5.61
CA PRO A 463 -11.31 18.13 -5.45
C PRO A 463 -11.93 19.50 -5.11
N LEU A 464 -13.17 19.74 -5.54
CA LEU A 464 -13.88 21.00 -5.28
C LEU A 464 -14.34 21.15 -3.83
N LEU A 465 -14.38 20.06 -3.08
CA LEU A 465 -14.81 20.05 -1.68
C LEU A 465 -13.65 19.89 -0.69
N LYS A 466 -12.42 19.70 -1.18
CA LYS A 466 -11.24 19.43 -0.35
C LYS A 466 -11.06 20.45 0.79
N ASP A 467 -11.20 21.74 0.51
CA ASP A 467 -11.02 22.80 1.50
C ASP A 467 -12.20 22.95 2.47
N LYS A 468 -13.35 22.30 2.16
CA LYS A 468 -14.55 22.32 3.00
C LYS A 468 -14.70 21.04 3.83
N TYR A 469 -14.03 19.98 3.43
CA TYR A 469 -14.04 18.72 4.13
C TYR A 469 -13.26 18.86 5.45
N ASN A 470 -13.96 18.65 6.57
CA ASN A 470 -13.39 18.84 7.91
C ASN A 470 -13.68 17.60 8.77
N ASP A 471 -12.71 16.74 8.94
CA ASP A 471 -12.78 15.55 9.80
C ASP A 471 -12.74 15.88 11.30
N HIS A 472 -12.30 17.08 11.68
CA HIS A 472 -12.37 17.62 13.04
C HIS A 472 -13.73 18.26 13.37
N HIS A 473 -14.73 18.09 12.49
CA HIS A 473 -16.04 18.72 12.68
C HIS A 473 -16.67 18.30 14.02
N PRO A 474 -17.27 19.25 14.79
CA PRO A 474 -17.85 18.95 16.12
C PRO A 474 -18.86 17.80 16.13
N ALA A 475 -19.60 17.59 15.03
CA ALA A 475 -20.52 16.46 14.90
C ALA A 475 -19.78 15.12 14.98
N ILE A 476 -18.63 15.00 14.31
CA ILE A 476 -17.82 13.77 14.30
C ILE A 476 -17.28 13.47 15.70
N LEU A 477 -16.76 14.48 16.37
CA LEU A 477 -16.28 14.33 17.75
C LEU A 477 -17.38 13.92 18.73
N ARG A 478 -18.62 14.44 18.55
CA ARG A 478 -19.78 14.00 19.33
C ARG A 478 -20.17 12.55 19.02
N MET A 479 -20.15 12.16 17.75
CA MET A 479 -20.44 10.79 17.34
C MET A 479 -19.44 9.79 17.90
N ILE A 480 -18.15 10.14 17.93
CA ILE A 480 -17.12 9.33 18.59
C ILE A 480 -17.50 9.11 20.07
N ARG A 481 -17.86 10.17 20.79
CA ARG A 481 -18.26 10.06 22.21
C ARG A 481 -19.48 9.17 22.39
N ILE A 482 -20.53 9.33 21.56
CA ILE A 482 -21.75 8.50 21.61
C ILE A 482 -21.39 7.02 21.47
N VAL A 483 -20.56 6.67 20.49
CA VAL A 483 -20.17 5.27 20.23
C VAL A 483 -19.33 4.70 21.38
N VAL A 484 -18.39 5.48 21.92
CA VAL A 484 -17.57 5.05 23.06
C VAL A 484 -18.44 4.79 24.29
N ASP A 485 -19.33 5.72 24.63
CA ASP A 485 -20.23 5.59 25.78
C ASP A 485 -21.18 4.38 25.60
N ALA A 486 -21.71 4.18 24.39
CA ALA A 486 -22.57 3.04 24.07
C ALA A 486 -21.82 1.69 24.19
N ALA A 487 -20.59 1.61 23.70
CA ALA A 487 -19.75 0.42 23.82
C ALA A 487 -19.45 0.10 25.30
N HIS A 488 -19.08 1.10 26.08
CA HIS A 488 -18.76 0.93 27.50
C HIS A 488 -19.96 0.50 28.33
N GLN A 489 -21.17 0.99 28.01
CA GLN A 489 -22.41 0.52 28.67
C GLN A 489 -22.64 -0.99 28.50
N GLU A 490 -22.21 -1.55 27.36
CA GLU A 490 -22.29 -2.97 27.07
C GLU A 490 -20.95 -3.72 27.36
N GLN A 491 -20.02 -3.10 28.11
CA GLN A 491 -18.71 -3.64 28.47
C GLN A 491 -17.85 -4.04 27.26
N ARG A 492 -18.00 -3.31 26.15
CA ARG A 492 -17.23 -3.48 24.93
C ARG A 492 -16.19 -2.38 24.78
N LYS A 493 -15.12 -2.68 24.04
CA LYS A 493 -14.10 -1.70 23.70
C LYS A 493 -14.48 -0.95 22.45
N ALA A 494 -14.18 0.35 22.42
CA ALA A 494 -14.33 1.19 21.26
C ALA A 494 -13.01 1.88 20.90
N GLY A 495 -12.69 1.96 19.59
CA GLY A 495 -11.50 2.63 19.12
C GLY A 495 -11.71 3.30 17.77
N ILE A 496 -10.66 3.96 17.29
CA ILE A 496 -10.68 4.71 16.03
C ILE A 496 -9.66 4.11 15.07
N CYS A 497 -10.08 3.83 13.83
CA CYS A 497 -9.21 3.34 12.76
C CYS A 497 -9.19 4.25 11.51
N GLY A 498 -9.96 5.35 11.51
CA GLY A 498 -9.87 6.37 10.46
C GLY A 498 -8.60 7.20 10.57
N GLU A 499 -8.35 8.04 9.56
CA GLU A 499 -7.11 8.83 9.46
C GLU A 499 -6.92 9.81 10.62
N ILE A 500 -7.99 10.34 11.18
CA ILE A 500 -7.97 11.22 12.36
C ILE A 500 -7.31 10.57 13.60
N ALA A 501 -7.26 9.24 13.68
CA ALA A 501 -6.58 8.52 14.76
C ALA A 501 -5.07 8.83 14.81
N ALA A 502 -4.48 9.24 13.69
CA ALA A 502 -3.07 9.60 13.58
C ALA A 502 -2.78 11.06 13.98
N ASP A 503 -3.82 11.88 14.17
CA ASP A 503 -3.65 13.27 14.60
C ASP A 503 -3.30 13.33 16.09
N THR A 504 -2.03 13.62 16.35
CA THR A 504 -1.49 13.71 17.70
C THR A 504 -2.09 14.85 18.53
N ALA A 505 -2.60 15.90 17.88
CA ALA A 505 -3.27 17.02 18.57
C ALA A 505 -4.63 16.61 19.17
N LEU A 506 -5.27 15.58 18.58
CA LEU A 506 -6.53 15.04 19.07
C LEU A 506 -6.36 13.85 20.02
N THR A 507 -5.17 13.27 20.12
CA THR A 507 -4.93 12.07 20.94
C THR A 507 -5.46 12.26 22.37
N LYS A 508 -5.10 13.33 23.05
CA LYS A 508 -5.57 13.61 24.41
C LYS A 508 -7.11 13.63 24.48
N LYS A 509 -7.76 14.32 23.55
CA LYS A 509 -9.22 14.43 23.49
C LYS A 509 -9.90 13.08 23.28
N PHE A 510 -9.33 12.22 22.45
CA PHE A 510 -9.85 10.86 22.26
C PHE A 510 -9.75 10.03 23.55
N LEU A 511 -8.64 10.15 24.27
CA LEU A 511 -8.43 9.46 25.53
C LEU A 511 -9.36 9.98 26.64
N GLU A 512 -9.63 11.28 26.68
CA GLU A 512 -10.64 11.91 27.56
C GLU A 512 -12.07 11.44 27.22
N MET A 513 -12.35 11.14 25.96
CA MET A 513 -13.64 10.53 25.52
C MET A 513 -13.74 9.05 25.91
N GLY A 514 -12.69 8.43 26.42
CA GLY A 514 -12.71 7.03 26.81
C GLY A 514 -12.26 6.06 25.71
N VAL A 515 -11.77 6.52 24.56
CA VAL A 515 -11.29 5.64 23.50
C VAL A 515 -10.27 4.62 24.03
N ASP A 516 -10.49 3.32 23.75
CA ASP A 516 -9.68 2.21 24.25
C ASP A 516 -8.50 1.87 23.36
N PHE A 517 -8.63 2.12 22.06
CA PHE A 517 -7.57 1.83 21.09
C PHE A 517 -7.59 2.79 19.90
N LEU A 518 -6.39 3.02 19.38
CA LEU A 518 -6.15 3.77 18.15
C LEU A 518 -5.47 2.85 17.13
N SER A 519 -5.90 2.89 15.88
CA SER A 519 -5.29 2.13 14.81
C SER A 519 -4.89 3.08 13.67
N VAL A 520 -3.60 3.16 13.39
CA VAL A 520 -3.00 4.18 12.53
C VAL A 520 -2.10 3.55 11.47
N VAL A 521 -1.76 4.27 10.41
CA VAL A 521 -0.74 3.78 9.47
C VAL A 521 0.58 3.51 10.21
N PRO A 522 1.38 2.50 9.84
CA PRO A 522 2.56 2.10 10.61
C PRO A 522 3.51 3.25 10.96
N ALA A 523 3.76 4.18 10.04
CA ALA A 523 4.63 5.33 10.26
C ALA A 523 4.15 6.28 11.38
N CYS A 524 2.84 6.32 11.68
CA CYS A 524 2.24 7.15 12.73
C CYS A 524 2.20 6.47 14.11
N VAL A 525 2.62 5.20 14.22
CA VAL A 525 2.60 4.46 15.50
C VAL A 525 3.47 5.16 16.55
N LEU A 526 4.69 5.53 16.22
CA LEU A 526 5.60 6.16 17.17
C LEU A 526 5.20 7.59 17.56
N PRO A 527 4.79 8.47 16.64
CA PRO A 527 4.24 9.78 17.01
C PRO A 527 3.02 9.70 17.93
N VAL A 528 2.07 8.81 17.63
CA VAL A 528 0.87 8.62 18.46
C VAL A 528 1.24 8.00 19.82
N ARG A 529 2.20 7.06 19.87
CA ARG A 529 2.73 6.53 21.12
C ARG A 529 3.32 7.63 22.00
N LYS A 530 4.09 8.56 21.40
CA LYS A 530 4.61 9.72 22.12
C LYS A 530 3.46 10.55 22.73
N ALA A 531 2.46 10.90 21.91
CA ALA A 531 1.30 11.66 22.37
C ALA A 531 0.51 10.96 23.49
N ILE A 532 0.30 9.64 23.38
CA ILE A 532 -0.32 8.85 24.47
C ILE A 532 0.49 8.96 25.75
N ARG A 533 1.81 8.76 25.68
CA ARG A 533 2.71 8.78 26.84
C ARG A 533 2.88 10.15 27.48
N GLU A 534 2.71 11.21 26.71
CA GLU A 534 2.72 12.59 27.19
C GLU A 534 1.38 13.03 27.79
N THR A 535 0.30 12.29 27.53
CA THR A 535 -1.04 12.59 28.03
C THR A 535 -1.16 12.20 29.51
N ASP A 536 -1.71 13.12 30.29
CA ASP A 536 -2.14 12.92 31.65
C ASP A 536 -3.67 13.11 31.70
N LEU A 537 -4.37 12.08 32.19
CA LEU A 537 -5.84 12.08 32.35
C LEU A 537 -6.26 12.30 33.80
N GLY A 538 -5.29 12.46 34.72
CA GLY A 538 -5.52 12.73 36.13
C GLY A 538 -6.43 13.95 36.30
N ASP A 539 -7.51 13.80 37.04
CA ASP A 539 -8.58 14.78 37.35
C ASP A 539 -9.67 15.01 36.30
N SER A 540 -9.60 14.43 35.08
CA SER A 540 -10.68 14.64 34.09
C SER A 540 -11.79 13.58 34.10
N CYS A 541 -11.71 12.57 34.95
CA CYS A 541 -12.73 11.50 35.01
C CYS A 541 -14.05 11.91 35.69
N ASP A 542 -14.17 13.10 36.26
CA ASP A 542 -15.34 13.52 37.07
C ASP A 542 -16.10 14.75 36.54
N SER A 543 -15.82 15.26 35.34
CA SER A 543 -16.67 16.29 34.74
C SER A 543 -17.85 15.65 34.03
N GLY A 544 -18.77 15.11 34.79
CA GLY A 544 -20.10 14.75 34.33
C GLY A 544 -20.75 15.95 33.66
N ILE A 545 -21.03 15.80 32.38
CA ILE A 545 -21.88 16.73 31.67
C ILE A 545 -23.31 16.55 32.23
N LYS A 546 -23.76 17.53 33.03
CA LYS A 546 -25.16 17.75 33.30
C LYS A 546 -25.87 18.23 32.03
#